data_5ee667a326342ae9cded16a77d83251b
#
_entry.id   5ee667a326342ae9cded16a77d83251b
#
_cell.length_a   1.000
_cell.length_b   1.000
_cell.length_c   1.000
_cell.angle_alpha   90.00
_cell.angle_beta   90.00
_cell.angle_gamma   90.00
#
_symmetry.space_group_name_H-M   'P 1'
#
loop_
_entity.id
_entity.type
_entity.pdbx_description
1 polymer ?
#
loop_
_entity_poly.entity_id
_entity_poly.type
_entity_poly.pdbx_seq_one_letter_code
_entity_poly.pdbx_strand_id
1 'polypeptide(L)'
;MASVTDDERRVLEAIQNGLPIVPEPYRAVADAIGMSEARVIELISSMLASSKIKRIGAVPNHYALGITANGMSVWDVPDELASEIGRRLGARDEITHCYRRPRRIGWPYNIFGMVHARDRDEVVATVERIEKETGLGVIDLPTLEEYFVDIRFKF
;
A
#
# COMPACT_ATOMS: atom_id res chain seq x y z
N MET A 1 -5.06 -21.95 -7.36
CA MET A 1 -5.38 -20.89 -6.38
C MET A 1 -6.17 -21.51 -5.26
N ALA A 2 -5.80 -21.33 -3.99
CA ALA A 2 -6.62 -21.81 -2.88
C ALA A 2 -7.95 -21.07 -2.88
N SER A 3 -9.07 -21.79 -2.95
CA SER A 3 -10.41 -21.19 -2.89
C SER A 3 -10.66 -20.61 -1.50
N VAL A 4 -11.37 -19.50 -1.46
CA VAL A 4 -11.86 -18.90 -0.21
C VAL A 4 -13.10 -19.68 0.20
N THR A 5 -13.16 -20.19 1.44
CA THR A 5 -14.35 -20.87 1.98
C THR A 5 -15.46 -19.87 2.31
N ASP A 6 -16.68 -20.33 2.50
CA ASP A 6 -17.81 -19.45 2.86
C ASP A 6 -17.59 -18.76 4.20
N ASP A 7 -17.02 -19.44 5.19
CA ASP A 7 -16.67 -18.86 6.49
C ASP A 7 -15.59 -17.78 6.34
N GLU A 8 -14.53 -18.06 5.58
CA GLU A 8 -13.47 -17.08 5.29
C GLU A 8 -14.04 -15.86 4.57
N ARG A 9 -14.93 -16.06 3.60
CA ARG A 9 -15.62 -14.98 2.88
C ARG A 9 -16.41 -14.08 3.82
N ARG A 10 -17.24 -14.67 4.69
CA ARG A 10 -18.03 -13.92 5.68
C ARG A 10 -17.16 -13.08 6.61
N VAL A 11 -16.02 -13.61 7.05
CA VAL A 11 -15.05 -12.86 7.87
C VAL A 11 -14.43 -11.73 7.05
N LEU A 12 -13.96 -11.99 5.82
CA LEU A 12 -13.37 -10.97 4.96
C LEU A 12 -14.34 -9.82 4.67
N GLU A 13 -15.60 -10.12 4.34
CA GLU A 13 -16.64 -9.11 4.11
C GLU A 13 -16.88 -8.25 5.35
N ALA A 14 -16.86 -8.86 6.53
CA ALA A 14 -17.07 -8.13 7.79
C ALA A 14 -15.92 -7.21 8.18
N ILE A 15 -14.66 -7.58 7.82
CA ILE A 15 -13.47 -6.82 8.23
C ILE A 15 -12.84 -5.97 7.11
N GLN A 16 -13.36 -6.01 5.87
CA GLN A 16 -12.77 -5.28 4.76
C GLN A 16 -12.77 -3.75 4.93
N ASN A 17 -13.66 -3.22 5.76
CA ASN A 17 -13.70 -1.80 6.14
C ASN A 17 -12.87 -1.50 7.42
N GLY A 18 -12.08 -2.47 7.89
CA GLY A 18 -11.34 -2.41 9.15
C GLY A 18 -12.06 -3.11 10.29
N LEU A 19 -11.31 -3.40 11.35
CA LEU A 19 -11.88 -3.89 12.60
C LEU A 19 -12.58 -2.74 13.33
N PRO A 20 -13.72 -2.98 14.02
CA PRO A 20 -14.37 -1.97 14.82
C PRO A 20 -13.43 -1.49 15.95
N ILE A 21 -13.43 -0.19 16.22
CA ILE A 21 -12.60 0.42 17.28
C ILE A 21 -13.36 0.32 18.61
N VAL A 22 -13.35 -0.87 19.18
CA VAL A 22 -13.99 -1.23 20.45
C VAL A 22 -13.05 -2.11 21.28
N PRO A 23 -13.26 -2.27 22.61
CA PRO A 23 -12.37 -3.09 23.45
C PRO A 23 -12.22 -4.54 23.01
N GLU A 24 -13.26 -5.15 22.46
CA GLU A 24 -13.30 -6.56 21.99
C GLU A 24 -13.65 -6.62 20.48
N PRO A 25 -12.75 -6.20 19.58
CA PRO A 25 -13.07 -6.05 18.15
C PRO A 25 -13.43 -7.37 17.46
N TYR A 26 -12.77 -8.47 17.81
CA TYR A 26 -13.05 -9.78 17.21
C TYR A 26 -14.39 -10.34 17.68
N ARG A 27 -14.77 -10.08 18.92
CA ARG A 27 -16.11 -10.43 19.43
C ARG A 27 -17.19 -9.66 18.67
N ALA A 28 -17.02 -8.35 18.50
CA ALA A 28 -17.98 -7.55 17.76
C ALA A 28 -18.17 -8.04 16.31
N VAL A 29 -17.08 -8.44 15.64
CA VAL A 29 -17.16 -9.07 14.31
C VAL A 29 -17.89 -10.41 14.39
N ALA A 30 -17.56 -11.26 15.36
CA ALA A 30 -18.15 -12.58 15.53
C ALA A 30 -19.67 -12.49 15.74
N ASP A 31 -20.11 -11.59 16.61
CA ASP A 31 -21.52 -11.34 16.88
C ASP A 31 -22.26 -10.88 15.61
N ALA A 32 -21.66 -9.97 14.84
CA ALA A 32 -22.24 -9.44 13.61
C ALA A 32 -22.45 -10.52 12.52
N ILE A 33 -21.57 -11.54 12.48
CA ILE A 33 -21.65 -12.61 11.47
C ILE A 33 -22.15 -13.95 12.04
N GLY A 34 -22.56 -14.00 13.31
CA GLY A 34 -23.09 -15.21 13.95
C GLY A 34 -22.07 -16.35 14.06
N MET A 35 -20.82 -16.03 14.41
CA MET A 35 -19.74 -16.98 14.70
C MET A 35 -19.27 -16.84 16.14
N SER A 36 -18.44 -17.78 16.61
CA SER A 36 -17.70 -17.57 17.85
C SER A 36 -16.46 -16.71 17.61
N GLU A 37 -16.07 -15.91 18.60
CA GLU A 37 -14.85 -15.10 18.54
C GLU A 37 -13.60 -15.94 18.25
N ALA A 38 -13.49 -17.11 18.92
CA ALA A 38 -12.39 -18.05 18.69
C ALA A 38 -12.32 -18.49 17.21
N ARG A 39 -13.47 -18.74 16.58
CA ARG A 39 -13.52 -19.13 15.16
C ARG A 39 -13.08 -17.98 14.23
N VAL A 40 -13.47 -16.75 14.51
CA VAL A 40 -13.04 -15.56 13.76
C VAL A 40 -11.52 -15.40 13.84
N ILE A 41 -10.94 -15.48 15.03
CA ILE A 41 -9.49 -15.38 15.24
C ILE A 41 -8.75 -16.52 14.52
N GLU A 42 -9.24 -17.74 14.61
CA GLU A 42 -8.67 -18.90 13.91
C GLU A 42 -8.64 -18.68 12.39
N LEU A 43 -9.76 -18.26 11.80
CA LEU A 43 -9.88 -18.00 10.36
C LEU A 43 -8.94 -16.88 9.90
N ILE A 44 -8.88 -15.76 10.63
CA ILE A 44 -7.97 -14.66 10.33
C ILE A 44 -6.51 -15.13 10.39
N SER A 45 -6.13 -15.87 11.43
CA SER A 45 -4.79 -16.41 11.61
C SER A 45 -4.40 -17.37 10.47
N SER A 46 -5.31 -18.23 10.08
CA SER A 46 -5.14 -19.17 8.95
C SER A 46 -4.99 -18.42 7.62
N MET A 47 -5.80 -17.38 7.39
CA MET A 47 -5.72 -16.56 6.18
C MET A 47 -4.42 -15.74 6.11
N LEU A 48 -3.90 -15.28 7.24
CA LEU A 48 -2.58 -14.64 7.32
C LEU A 48 -1.48 -15.65 6.99
N ALA A 49 -1.50 -16.82 7.62
CA ALA A 49 -0.49 -17.87 7.40
C ALA A 49 -0.48 -18.37 5.94
N SER A 50 -1.65 -18.43 5.30
CA SER A 50 -1.79 -18.83 3.88
C SER A 50 -1.67 -17.69 2.87
N SER A 51 -1.31 -16.50 3.33
CA SER A 51 -1.18 -15.28 2.49
C SER A 51 -2.48 -14.87 1.75
N LYS A 52 -3.63 -15.35 2.17
CA LYS A 52 -4.95 -14.85 1.73
C LYS A 52 -5.21 -13.44 2.26
N ILE A 53 -4.74 -13.15 3.48
CA ILE A 53 -4.57 -11.80 4.03
C ILE A 53 -3.08 -11.49 4.03
N LYS A 54 -2.68 -10.37 3.44
CA LYS A 54 -1.26 -9.97 3.38
C LYS A 54 -0.75 -9.49 4.74
N ARG A 55 -1.53 -8.68 5.41
CA ARG A 55 -1.22 -8.08 6.72
C ARG A 55 -2.47 -7.50 7.35
N ILE A 56 -2.43 -7.31 8.66
CA ILE A 56 -3.34 -6.45 9.41
C ILE A 56 -2.51 -5.30 9.95
N GLY A 57 -2.99 -4.06 9.82
CA GLY A 57 -2.26 -2.89 10.27
C GLY A 57 -3.17 -1.66 10.35
N ALA A 58 -2.72 -0.64 11.06
CA ALA A 58 -3.35 0.65 11.05
C ALA A 58 -3.02 1.39 9.76
N VAL A 59 -3.99 2.11 9.21
CA VAL A 59 -3.80 3.05 8.10
C VAL A 59 -4.01 4.46 8.67
N PRO A 60 -2.94 5.14 9.11
CA PRO A 60 -3.08 6.47 9.69
C PRO A 60 -3.42 7.50 8.61
N ASN A 61 -4.18 8.52 8.97
CA ASN A 61 -4.35 9.70 8.14
C ASN A 61 -3.07 10.55 8.19
N HIS A 62 -2.23 10.41 7.19
CA HIS A 62 -0.92 11.08 7.13
C HIS A 62 -1.03 12.61 7.09
N TYR A 63 -2.11 13.18 6.53
CA TYR A 63 -2.37 14.62 6.58
C TYR A 63 -2.56 15.10 8.02
N ALA A 64 -3.34 14.36 8.84
CA ALA A 64 -3.52 14.68 10.26
C ALA A 64 -2.21 14.57 11.08
N LEU A 65 -1.24 13.81 10.58
CA LEU A 65 0.10 13.68 11.16
C LEU A 65 1.10 14.72 10.63
N GLY A 66 0.65 15.67 9.80
CA GLY A 66 1.48 16.74 9.27
C GLY A 66 2.34 16.34 8.06
N ILE A 67 2.09 15.16 7.46
CA ILE A 67 2.69 14.74 6.20
C ILE A 67 1.74 15.19 5.09
N THR A 68 1.92 16.42 4.61
CA THR A 68 0.93 17.08 3.74
C THR A 68 1.34 17.15 2.28
N ALA A 69 2.59 16.78 1.96
CA ALA A 69 3.11 16.74 0.61
C ALA A 69 3.47 15.33 0.18
N ASN A 70 3.21 15.03 -1.09
CA ASN A 70 3.64 13.81 -1.73
C ASN A 70 4.01 14.05 -3.19
N GLY A 71 4.74 13.10 -3.78
CA GLY A 71 5.08 13.08 -5.19
C GLY A 71 5.24 11.65 -5.68
N MET A 72 4.64 11.35 -6.83
CA MET A 72 4.91 10.12 -7.55
C MET A 72 6.13 10.34 -8.42
N SER A 73 7.27 9.86 -7.98
CA SER A 73 8.52 9.90 -8.73
C SER A 73 8.56 8.74 -9.72
N VAL A 74 8.97 9.01 -10.97
CA VAL A 74 8.98 8.01 -12.05
C VAL A 74 10.34 7.98 -12.74
N TRP A 75 10.82 6.77 -13.04
CA TRP A 75 12.12 6.52 -13.66
C TRP A 75 11.97 5.66 -14.91
N ASP A 76 12.74 6.01 -15.95
CA ASP A 76 12.98 5.13 -17.09
C ASP A 76 14.26 4.32 -16.83
N VAL A 77 14.10 3.08 -16.41
CA VAL A 77 15.20 2.19 -16.03
C VAL A 77 15.34 1.08 -17.09
N PRO A 78 16.56 0.76 -17.58
CA PRO A 78 16.77 -0.40 -18.43
C PRO A 78 16.15 -1.66 -17.84
N ASP A 79 15.47 -2.47 -18.66
CA ASP A 79 14.66 -3.59 -18.16
C ASP A 79 15.47 -4.64 -17.40
N GLU A 80 16.73 -4.84 -17.79
CA GLU A 80 17.68 -5.72 -17.12
C GLU A 80 18.05 -5.23 -15.71
N LEU A 81 18.01 -3.92 -15.46
CA LEU A 81 18.33 -3.31 -14.16
C LEU A 81 17.08 -3.03 -13.32
N ALA A 82 15.88 -3.11 -13.90
CA ALA A 82 14.64 -2.67 -13.26
C ALA A 82 14.35 -3.39 -11.93
N SER A 83 14.67 -4.69 -11.84
CA SER A 83 14.46 -5.46 -10.61
C SER A 83 15.45 -5.08 -9.50
N GLU A 84 16.69 -4.77 -9.83
CA GLU A 84 17.71 -4.33 -8.89
C GLU A 84 17.41 -2.91 -8.39
N ILE A 85 17.21 -1.98 -9.33
CA ILE A 85 16.92 -0.59 -9.02
C ILE A 85 15.61 -0.47 -8.24
N GLY A 86 14.55 -1.18 -8.65
CA GLY A 86 13.27 -1.18 -7.92
C GLY A 86 13.41 -1.68 -6.48
N ARG A 87 14.28 -2.68 -6.23
CA ARG A 87 14.55 -3.16 -4.88
C ARG A 87 15.34 -2.13 -4.06
N ARG A 88 16.36 -1.48 -4.67
CA ARG A 88 17.14 -0.41 -4.02
C ARG A 88 16.28 0.80 -3.67
N LEU A 89 15.42 1.23 -4.58
CA LEU A 89 14.47 2.34 -4.34
C LEU A 89 13.44 1.95 -3.27
N GLY A 90 12.86 0.75 -3.36
CA GLY A 90 11.85 0.29 -2.40
C GLY A 90 12.38 -0.04 -0.98
N ALA A 91 13.71 -0.09 -0.81
CA ALA A 91 14.36 -0.25 0.50
C ALA A 91 14.64 1.09 1.21
N ARG A 92 14.33 2.23 0.56
CA ARG A 92 14.55 3.56 1.14
C ARG A 92 13.39 3.95 2.03
N ASP A 93 13.68 4.52 3.18
CA ASP A 93 12.67 4.97 4.15
C ASP A 93 11.77 6.07 3.59
N GLU A 94 12.30 6.89 2.67
CA GLU A 94 11.58 8.00 2.06
C GLU A 94 10.58 7.55 0.98
N ILE A 95 10.71 6.31 0.47
CA ILE A 95 9.83 5.75 -0.57
C ILE A 95 8.86 4.77 0.09
N THR A 96 7.62 5.21 0.27
CA THR A 96 6.59 4.42 0.94
C THR A 96 6.01 3.30 0.09
N HIS A 97 6.00 3.48 -1.22
CA HIS A 97 5.53 2.50 -2.20
C HIS A 97 6.44 2.54 -3.42
N CYS A 98 6.81 1.36 -3.92
CA CYS A 98 7.60 1.23 -5.13
C CYS A 98 7.00 0.16 -6.04
N TYR A 99 6.80 0.51 -7.31
CA TYR A 99 6.16 -0.38 -8.29
C TYR A 99 6.95 -0.43 -9.58
N ARG A 100 6.99 -1.62 -10.21
CA ARG A 100 7.33 -1.79 -11.62
C ARG A 100 6.06 -1.91 -12.45
N ARG A 101 5.97 -1.15 -13.55
CA ARG A 101 4.86 -1.21 -14.49
C ARG A 101 5.38 -1.30 -15.92
N PRO A 102 4.63 -1.90 -16.86
CA PRO A 102 5.03 -1.91 -18.26
C PRO A 102 5.00 -0.49 -18.84
N ARG A 103 5.97 -0.20 -19.71
CA ARG A 103 5.99 1.02 -20.51
C ARG A 103 4.76 1.13 -21.40
N ARG A 104 4.39 2.35 -21.80
CA ARG A 104 3.32 2.64 -22.73
C ARG A 104 3.82 3.60 -23.81
N ILE A 105 3.14 3.63 -24.95
CA ILE A 105 3.44 4.60 -26.02
C ILE A 105 3.33 6.02 -25.45
N GLY A 106 4.38 6.83 -25.60
CA GLY A 106 4.48 8.16 -25.04
C GLY A 106 4.75 8.22 -23.53
N TRP A 107 4.94 7.06 -22.85
CA TRP A 107 5.21 6.97 -21.42
C TRP A 107 6.30 5.92 -21.15
N PRO A 108 7.59 6.33 -21.18
CA PRO A 108 8.72 5.39 -21.11
C PRO A 108 9.02 4.86 -19.71
N TYR A 109 8.45 5.46 -18.67
CA TYR A 109 8.77 5.14 -17.28
C TYR A 109 8.24 3.76 -16.87
N ASN A 110 9.07 2.99 -16.17
CA ASN A 110 8.76 1.64 -15.74
C ASN A 110 8.93 1.39 -14.23
N ILE A 111 9.56 2.32 -13.49
CA ILE A 111 9.64 2.30 -12.04
C ILE A 111 8.93 3.53 -11.49
N PHE A 112 8.16 3.33 -10.43
CA PHE A 112 7.33 4.34 -9.77
C PHE A 112 7.59 4.27 -8.27
N GLY A 113 7.86 5.40 -7.62
CA GLY A 113 8.08 5.50 -6.19
C GLY A 113 7.30 6.67 -5.59
N MET A 114 6.54 6.40 -4.53
CA MET A 114 5.82 7.44 -3.81
C MET A 114 6.70 8.00 -2.69
N VAL A 115 7.00 9.29 -2.76
CA VAL A 115 7.70 10.05 -1.72
C VAL A 115 6.66 10.85 -0.93
N HIS A 116 6.73 10.78 0.41
CA HIS A 116 5.92 11.57 1.31
C HIS A 116 6.81 12.46 2.18
N ALA A 117 6.38 13.71 2.40
CA ALA A 117 7.08 14.67 3.23
C ALA A 117 6.11 15.66 3.89
N ARG A 118 6.64 16.54 4.74
CA ARG A 118 5.84 17.56 5.40
C ARG A 118 5.45 18.68 4.46
N ASP A 119 6.34 19.02 3.54
CA ASP A 119 6.13 20.06 2.54
C ASP A 119 6.70 19.66 1.18
N ARG A 120 6.42 20.49 0.17
CA ARG A 120 6.82 20.23 -1.21
C ARG A 120 8.32 20.34 -1.43
N ASP A 121 8.98 21.26 -0.73
CA ASP A 121 10.41 21.48 -0.88
C ASP A 121 11.20 20.27 -0.37
N GLU A 122 10.73 19.62 0.70
CA GLU A 122 11.30 18.38 1.22
C GLU A 122 11.13 17.21 0.23
N VAL A 123 9.97 17.11 -0.46
CA VAL A 123 9.79 16.13 -1.54
C VAL A 123 10.79 16.35 -2.67
N VAL A 124 10.90 17.60 -3.16
CA VAL A 124 11.82 17.94 -4.26
C VAL A 124 13.26 17.62 -3.87
N ALA A 125 13.70 18.07 -2.70
CA ALA A 125 15.05 17.80 -2.21
C ALA A 125 15.35 16.29 -2.08
N THR A 126 14.37 15.50 -1.65
CA THR A 126 14.49 14.04 -1.57
C THR A 126 14.63 13.41 -2.95
N VAL A 127 13.83 13.82 -3.91
CA VAL A 127 13.87 13.31 -5.29
C VAL A 127 15.21 13.67 -5.97
N GLU A 128 15.67 14.91 -5.85
CA GLU A 128 16.97 15.36 -6.38
C GLU A 128 18.14 14.58 -5.77
N ARG A 129 18.08 14.30 -4.47
CA ARG A 129 19.08 13.50 -3.79
C ARG A 129 19.11 12.07 -4.32
N ILE A 130 17.93 11.44 -4.52
CA ILE A 130 17.81 10.10 -5.10
C ILE A 130 18.36 10.09 -6.52
N GLU A 131 18.04 11.08 -7.35
CA GLU A 131 18.57 11.24 -8.71
C GLU A 131 20.11 11.29 -8.70
N LYS A 132 20.68 12.14 -7.85
CA LYS A 132 22.13 12.28 -7.72
C LYS A 132 22.83 10.99 -7.26
N GLU A 133 22.24 10.28 -6.31
CA GLU A 133 22.80 9.03 -5.76
C GLU A 133 22.69 7.85 -6.72
N THR A 134 21.64 7.82 -7.53
CA THR A 134 21.39 6.72 -8.47
C THR A 134 21.96 6.98 -9.86
N GLY A 135 22.19 8.24 -10.22
CA GLY A 135 22.54 8.65 -11.58
C GLY A 135 21.42 8.46 -12.60
N LEU A 136 20.19 8.18 -12.15
CA LEU A 136 19.02 7.94 -12.99
C LEU A 136 18.14 9.18 -13.02
N GLY A 137 17.87 9.70 -14.21
CA GLY A 137 16.93 10.79 -14.39
C GLY A 137 15.54 10.44 -13.84
N VAL A 138 14.96 11.36 -13.09
CA VAL A 138 13.66 11.19 -12.45
C VAL A 138 12.74 12.35 -12.84
N ILE A 139 11.45 12.03 -12.98
CA ILE A 139 10.39 13.03 -13.02
C ILE A 139 9.54 12.88 -11.78
N ASP A 140 9.28 13.95 -11.09
CA ASP A 140 8.38 13.99 -9.96
C ASP A 140 7.03 14.58 -10.38
N LEU A 141 5.97 13.84 -10.07
CA LEU A 141 4.58 14.18 -10.37
C LEU A 141 3.89 14.53 -9.06
N PRO A 142 3.71 15.82 -8.73
CA PRO A 142 3.00 16.20 -7.50
C PRO A 142 1.54 15.78 -7.58
N THR A 143 0.99 15.32 -6.46
CA THR A 143 -0.45 15.10 -6.34
C THR A 143 -1.15 16.48 -6.30
N LEU A 144 -2.06 16.71 -7.23
CA LEU A 144 -2.86 17.92 -7.30
C LEU A 144 -4.16 17.78 -6.52
N GLU A 145 -4.76 16.61 -6.57
CA GLU A 145 -6.01 16.29 -5.92
C GLU A 145 -6.05 14.79 -5.56
N GLU A 146 -6.59 14.46 -4.42
CA GLU A 146 -6.72 13.09 -3.95
C GLU A 146 -8.18 12.73 -3.76
N TYR A 147 -8.60 11.63 -4.41
CA TYR A 147 -9.95 11.10 -4.30
C TYR A 147 -9.91 9.86 -3.41
N PHE A 148 -10.57 9.92 -2.26
CA PHE A 148 -10.72 8.77 -1.38
C PHE A 148 -11.77 7.83 -1.96
N VAL A 149 -11.34 6.64 -2.35
CA VAL A 149 -12.20 5.58 -2.86
C VAL A 149 -12.30 4.47 -1.82
N ASP A 150 -13.53 4.17 -1.43
CA ASP A 150 -13.83 3.01 -0.57
C ASP A 150 -13.69 1.73 -1.41
N ILE A 151 -12.57 1.04 -1.24
CA ILE A 151 -12.28 -0.19 -1.98
C ILE A 151 -12.99 -1.35 -1.30
N ARG A 152 -14.05 -1.86 -1.93
CA ARG A 152 -14.77 -3.06 -1.51
C ARG A 152 -14.56 -4.18 -2.50
N PHE A 153 -14.05 -5.29 -2.02
CA PHE A 153 -14.01 -6.50 -2.82
C PHE A 153 -15.39 -7.15 -2.80
N LYS A 154 -15.86 -7.54 -3.99
CA LYS A 154 -17.03 -8.41 -4.17
C LYS A 154 -16.51 -9.81 -4.43
N PHE A 155 -16.84 -10.74 -3.56
CA PHE A 155 -16.43 -12.14 -3.62
C PHE A 155 -17.47 -13.00 -4.30
#